data_6c38ae8a85f7801867b703e1ccd29cf0
#
_entry.id   6c38ae8a85f7801867b703e1ccd29cf0
#
_cell.length_a   1.000
_cell.length_b   1.000
_cell.length_c   1.000
_cell.angle_alpha   90.00
_cell.angle_beta   90.00
_cell.angle_gamma   90.00
#
_symmetry.space_group_name_H-M   'P 1'
#
loop_
_entity.id
_entity.type
_entity.pdbx_description
1 polymer ?
#
loop_
_entity_poly.entity_id
_entity_poly.type
_entity_poly.pdbx_seq_one_letter_code
_entity_poly.pdbx_strand_id
1 'polypeptide(L)'
;MLALAVMNHIVDFMCNIYSPVLAVCDIVTIFMSILVIHEKPYMIISLFFTRKFQPAKNNHKYAVCIPARNEEPVIKNLIDSIKKQDYPQELITIFVVADNCTDNTAKIARENGAVCYEHFNPDERTKGFALKYLFEQIEADYGVQS
;
A
#
# COMPACT_ATOMS: atom_id res chain seq x y z
N MET A 1 -1.74 63.65 -29.65
CA MET A 1 -0.32 63.24 -29.70
C MET A 1 0.20 62.78 -28.33
N LEU A 2 -0.02 63.48 -27.24
CA LEU A 2 0.49 63.11 -25.90
C LEU A 2 -0.01 61.73 -25.41
N ALA A 3 -1.32 61.46 -25.55
CA ALA A 3 -1.93 60.21 -25.12
C ALA A 3 -1.35 58.97 -25.85
N LEU A 4 -1.05 59.07 -27.13
CA LEU A 4 -0.48 58.01 -27.92
C LEU A 4 0.97 57.71 -27.49
N ALA A 5 1.74 58.75 -27.17
CA ALA A 5 3.10 58.60 -26.67
C ALA A 5 3.16 57.95 -25.30
N VAL A 6 2.24 58.29 -24.38
CA VAL A 6 2.11 57.67 -23.06
C VAL A 6 1.72 56.20 -23.19
N MET A 7 0.77 55.90 -24.07
CA MET A 7 0.33 54.52 -24.32
C MET A 7 1.44 53.64 -24.87
N ASN A 8 2.23 54.13 -25.83
CA ASN A 8 3.38 53.39 -26.33
C ASN A 8 4.44 53.18 -25.24
N HIS A 9 4.71 54.18 -24.39
CA HIS A 9 5.62 54.01 -23.28
C HIS A 9 5.19 52.97 -22.25
N ILE A 10 3.88 52.86 -21.98
CA ILE A 10 3.31 51.86 -21.10
C ILE A 10 3.42 50.48 -21.74
N VAL A 11 3.18 50.33 -23.04
CA VAL A 11 3.29 49.08 -23.79
C VAL A 11 4.74 48.61 -23.79
N ASP A 12 5.70 49.50 -24.06
CA ASP A 12 7.15 49.16 -24.07
C ASP A 12 7.63 48.77 -22.67
N PHE A 13 7.16 49.46 -21.62
CA PHE A 13 7.47 49.10 -20.24
C PHE A 13 6.92 47.74 -19.85
N MET A 14 5.66 47.47 -20.21
CA MET A 14 5.05 46.15 -19.98
C MET A 14 5.79 45.04 -20.76
N CYS A 15 6.08 45.22 -22.02
CA CYS A 15 6.86 44.28 -22.83
C CYS A 15 8.24 43.98 -22.22
N ASN A 16 8.93 45.03 -21.70
CA ASN A 16 10.25 44.89 -21.11
C ASN A 16 10.24 44.10 -19.79
N ILE A 17 9.15 44.13 -19.04
CA ILE A 17 8.93 43.36 -17.80
C ILE A 17 8.48 41.93 -18.13
N TYR A 18 7.52 41.76 -19.05
CA TYR A 18 6.97 40.44 -19.39
C TYR A 18 7.95 39.55 -20.14
N SER A 19 8.80 40.11 -20.98
CA SER A 19 9.77 39.35 -21.77
C SER A 19 10.74 38.50 -20.91
N PRO A 20 11.42 39.04 -19.89
CA PRO A 20 12.32 38.22 -19.06
C PRO A 20 11.53 37.21 -18.16
N VAL A 21 10.33 37.58 -17.71
CA VAL A 21 9.49 36.65 -16.92
C VAL A 21 9.06 35.45 -17.76
N LEU A 22 8.60 35.68 -18.99
CA LEU A 22 8.23 34.60 -19.92
C LEU A 22 9.45 33.70 -20.24
N ALA A 23 10.62 34.28 -20.47
CA ALA A 23 11.85 33.53 -20.72
C ALA A 23 12.21 32.61 -19.53
N VAL A 24 12.06 33.09 -18.29
CA VAL A 24 12.29 32.27 -17.10
C VAL A 24 11.25 31.16 -16.99
N CYS A 25 9.99 31.44 -17.26
CA CYS A 25 8.93 30.43 -17.29
C CYS A 25 9.18 29.35 -18.34
N ASP A 26 9.65 29.73 -19.53
CA ASP A 26 9.99 28.79 -20.59
C ASP A 26 11.18 27.89 -20.20
N ILE A 27 12.22 28.46 -19.61
CA ILE A 27 13.37 27.69 -19.11
C ILE A 27 12.93 26.69 -18.03
N VAL A 28 12.13 27.13 -17.07
CA VAL A 28 11.59 26.25 -16.01
C VAL A 28 10.73 25.13 -16.62
N THR A 29 9.88 25.48 -17.59
CA THR A 29 9.01 24.50 -18.25
C THR A 29 9.81 23.47 -19.03
N ILE A 30 10.85 23.88 -19.76
CA ILE A 30 11.75 22.99 -20.49
C ILE A 30 12.48 22.07 -19.49
N PHE A 31 13.02 22.62 -18.40
CA PHE A 31 13.70 21.85 -17.37
C PHE A 31 12.78 20.79 -16.74
N MET A 32 11.58 21.18 -16.35
CA MET A 32 10.56 20.25 -15.81
C MET A 32 10.15 19.19 -16.84
N SER A 33 10.04 19.58 -18.12
CA SER A 33 9.73 18.63 -19.20
C SER A 33 10.84 17.59 -19.39
N ILE A 34 12.10 17.98 -19.28
CA ILE A 34 13.25 17.06 -19.35
C ILE A 34 13.22 16.07 -18.17
N LEU A 35 12.91 16.55 -16.95
CA LEU A 35 12.80 15.69 -15.77
C LEU A 35 11.67 14.66 -15.90
N VAL A 36 10.54 15.03 -16.49
CA VAL A 36 9.40 14.13 -16.67
C VAL A 36 9.58 13.17 -17.86
N ILE A 37 10.20 13.65 -18.96
CA ILE A 37 10.32 12.86 -20.19
C ILE A 37 11.27 11.66 -20.03
N HIS A 38 12.24 11.76 -19.14
CA HIS A 38 13.21 10.67 -18.92
C HIS A 38 12.55 9.43 -18.26
N GLU A 39 11.42 9.59 -17.56
CA GLU A 39 10.70 8.46 -16.97
C GLU A 39 9.91 7.65 -17.99
N LYS A 40 9.49 8.27 -19.09
CA LYS A 40 8.66 7.62 -20.11
C LYS A 40 9.31 6.40 -20.78
N PRO A 41 10.62 6.45 -21.16
CA PRO A 41 11.31 5.28 -21.70
C PRO A 41 11.33 4.10 -20.73
N TYR A 42 11.52 4.33 -19.42
CA TYR A 42 11.50 3.25 -18.43
C TYR A 42 10.14 2.58 -18.31
N MET A 43 9.06 3.38 -18.41
CA MET A 43 7.71 2.85 -18.40
C MET A 43 7.43 1.98 -19.63
N ILE A 44 7.89 2.40 -20.82
CA ILE A 44 7.75 1.62 -22.06
C ILE A 44 8.63 0.36 -22.00
N ILE A 45 9.88 0.49 -21.55
CA ILE A 45 10.81 -0.65 -21.40
C ILE A 45 10.26 -1.67 -20.42
N SER A 46 9.67 -1.24 -19.28
CA SER A 46 9.09 -2.13 -18.29
C SER A 46 7.92 -2.96 -18.83
N LEU A 47 7.22 -2.47 -19.85
CA LEU A 47 6.14 -3.20 -20.51
C LEU A 47 6.66 -4.43 -21.29
N PHE A 48 7.87 -4.33 -21.85
CA PHE A 48 8.49 -5.40 -22.64
C PHE A 48 9.42 -6.29 -21.83
N PHE A 49 10.01 -5.76 -20.74
CA PHE A 49 10.92 -6.49 -19.87
C PHE A 49 10.27 -6.82 -18.53
N THR A 50 9.26 -7.66 -18.54
CA THR A 50 8.76 -8.27 -17.30
C THR A 50 9.79 -9.26 -16.77
N ARG A 51 10.35 -8.99 -15.59
CA ARG A 51 11.19 -9.97 -14.88
C ARG A 51 10.31 -11.16 -14.51
N LYS A 52 10.54 -12.29 -15.15
CA LYS A 52 10.03 -13.58 -14.65
C LYS A 52 10.86 -13.93 -13.41
N PHE A 53 10.20 -13.96 -12.26
CA PHE A 53 10.84 -14.50 -11.07
C PHE A 53 11.14 -15.98 -11.30
N GLN A 54 12.32 -16.43 -10.89
CA GLN A 54 12.61 -17.87 -10.90
C GLN A 54 11.67 -18.54 -9.90
N PRO A 55 11.13 -19.73 -10.23
CA PRO A 55 10.34 -20.49 -9.28
C PRO A 55 11.19 -20.76 -8.03
N ALA A 56 10.56 -20.67 -6.87
CA ALA A 56 11.23 -20.98 -5.60
C ALA A 56 11.78 -22.43 -5.65
N LYS A 57 13.03 -22.61 -5.21
CA LYS A 57 13.66 -23.93 -5.19
C LYS A 57 13.03 -24.85 -4.13
N ASN A 58 12.52 -24.27 -3.06
CA ASN A 58 11.92 -25.00 -1.93
C ASN A 58 10.61 -24.32 -1.53
N ASN A 59 9.64 -25.11 -1.13
CA ASN A 59 8.43 -24.62 -0.49
C ASN A 59 8.71 -24.36 1.00
N HIS A 60 8.27 -23.21 1.49
CA HIS A 60 8.40 -22.81 2.89
C HIS A 60 7.06 -22.91 3.60
N LYS A 61 7.08 -23.10 4.91
CA LYS A 61 5.87 -22.95 5.72
C LYS A 61 5.57 -21.47 5.94
N TYR A 62 4.32 -21.09 5.75
CA TYR A 62 3.85 -19.71 5.96
C TYR A 62 2.82 -19.65 7.08
N ALA A 63 2.98 -18.69 7.97
CA ALA A 63 1.98 -18.28 8.92
C ALA A 63 1.34 -16.97 8.43
N VAL A 64 0.05 -17.01 8.11
CA VAL A 64 -0.70 -15.82 7.69
C VAL A 64 -1.40 -15.24 8.89
N CYS A 65 -0.96 -14.09 9.38
CA CYS A 65 -1.48 -13.44 10.59
C CYS A 65 -2.49 -12.34 10.23
N ILE A 66 -3.72 -12.47 10.68
CA ILE A 66 -4.85 -11.59 10.33
C ILE A 66 -5.41 -10.94 11.59
N PRO A 67 -5.17 -9.64 11.82
CA PRO A 67 -5.88 -8.90 12.85
C PRO A 67 -7.26 -8.48 12.33
N ALA A 68 -8.31 -8.93 12.99
CA ALA A 68 -9.71 -8.68 12.64
C ALA A 68 -10.46 -7.99 13.79
N ARG A 69 -11.29 -6.99 13.45
CA ARG A 69 -12.18 -6.33 14.39
C ARG A 69 -13.55 -6.12 13.75
N ASN A 70 -14.55 -6.89 14.21
CA ASN A 70 -15.90 -6.86 13.67
C ASN A 70 -15.92 -7.04 12.14
N GLU A 71 -15.22 -8.07 11.65
CA GLU A 71 -15.06 -8.39 10.24
C GLU A 71 -15.94 -9.59 9.81
N GLU A 72 -17.02 -9.87 10.55
CA GLU A 72 -17.95 -10.96 10.28
C GLU A 72 -18.34 -11.11 8.81
N PRO A 73 -18.70 -10.01 8.06
CA PRO A 73 -19.17 -10.15 6.69
C PRO A 73 -18.06 -10.50 5.69
N VAL A 74 -16.78 -10.31 6.04
CA VAL A 74 -15.67 -10.45 5.08
C VAL A 74 -14.64 -11.50 5.45
N ILE A 75 -14.53 -11.89 6.74
CA ILE A 75 -13.47 -12.78 7.22
C ILE A 75 -13.47 -14.15 6.51
N LYS A 76 -14.65 -14.69 6.22
CA LYS A 76 -14.78 -15.92 5.47
C LYS A 76 -14.20 -15.82 4.08
N ASN A 77 -14.55 -14.77 3.34
CA ASN A 77 -14.08 -14.56 1.96
C ASN A 77 -12.56 -14.39 1.92
N LEU A 78 -11.98 -13.73 2.93
CA LEU A 78 -10.54 -13.58 3.06
C LEU A 78 -9.85 -14.94 3.27
N ILE A 79 -10.33 -15.76 4.20
CA ILE A 79 -9.81 -17.11 4.46
C ILE A 79 -9.93 -17.98 3.20
N ASP A 80 -11.08 -17.95 2.54
CA ASP A 80 -11.30 -18.70 1.29
C ASP A 80 -10.35 -18.24 0.17
N SER A 81 -10.05 -16.95 0.08
CA SER A 81 -9.11 -16.43 -0.92
C SER A 81 -7.66 -16.87 -0.66
N ILE A 82 -7.24 -16.99 0.60
CA ILE A 82 -5.94 -17.51 0.99
C ILE A 82 -5.85 -19.01 0.63
N LYS A 83 -6.90 -19.77 0.89
CA LYS A 83 -6.97 -21.20 0.55
C LYS A 83 -6.97 -21.49 -0.95
N LYS A 84 -7.37 -20.52 -1.77
CA LYS A 84 -7.35 -20.63 -3.24
C LYS A 84 -6.01 -20.28 -3.88
N GLN A 85 -4.99 -19.88 -3.09
CA GLN A 85 -3.68 -19.60 -3.63
C GLN A 85 -3.05 -20.87 -4.23
N ASP A 86 -2.29 -20.67 -5.32
CA ASP A 86 -1.50 -21.75 -5.95
C ASP A 86 -0.25 -22.05 -5.10
N TYR A 87 -0.49 -22.61 -3.92
CA TYR A 87 0.54 -23.04 -2.97
C TYR A 87 0.04 -24.23 -2.15
N PRO A 88 0.91 -25.19 -1.76
CA PRO A 88 0.52 -26.34 -0.95
C PRO A 88 -0.15 -25.90 0.36
N GLN A 89 -1.42 -26.28 0.53
CA GLN A 89 -2.25 -25.80 1.66
C GLN A 89 -1.74 -26.30 3.02
N GLU A 90 -1.09 -27.46 3.05
CA GLU A 90 -0.45 -28.02 4.24
C GLU A 90 0.73 -27.18 4.76
N LEU A 91 1.23 -26.27 3.93
CA LEU A 91 2.32 -25.35 4.28
C LEU A 91 1.82 -23.95 4.68
N ILE A 92 0.50 -23.72 4.66
CA ILE A 92 -0.11 -22.45 5.05
C ILE A 92 -0.91 -22.65 6.32
N THR A 93 -0.54 -21.95 7.39
CA THR A 93 -1.35 -21.88 8.61
C THR A 93 -1.92 -20.48 8.73
N ILE A 94 -3.25 -20.38 8.87
CA ILE A 94 -3.95 -19.10 9.00
C ILE A 94 -4.23 -18.85 10.48
N PHE A 95 -3.67 -17.76 11.00
CA PHE A 95 -3.90 -17.27 12.36
C PHE A 95 -4.72 -16.00 12.30
N VAL A 96 -5.78 -15.94 13.10
CA VAL A 96 -6.64 -14.77 13.23
C VAL A 96 -6.62 -14.30 14.67
N VAL A 97 -6.45 -13.02 14.91
CA VAL A 97 -6.76 -12.41 16.21
C VAL A 97 -8.02 -11.57 16.09
N ALA A 98 -9.06 -12.01 16.79
CA ALA A 98 -10.31 -11.27 16.94
C ALA A 98 -10.13 -10.23 18.05
N ASP A 99 -9.77 -8.99 17.64
CA ASP A 99 -9.43 -7.92 18.56
C ASP A 99 -10.65 -7.08 18.94
N ASN A 100 -11.06 -7.16 20.20
CA ASN A 100 -12.23 -6.44 20.72
C ASN A 100 -13.49 -6.65 19.85
N CYS A 101 -13.70 -7.85 19.32
CA CYS A 101 -14.87 -8.18 18.51
C CYS A 101 -16.12 -8.35 19.39
N THR A 102 -17.24 -7.85 18.88
CA THR A 102 -18.58 -7.99 19.48
C THR A 102 -19.54 -8.81 18.61
N ASP A 103 -19.06 -9.22 17.42
CA ASP A 103 -19.77 -10.01 16.42
C ASP A 103 -19.27 -11.46 16.35
N ASN A 104 -19.68 -12.22 15.32
CA ASN A 104 -19.30 -13.61 15.13
C ASN A 104 -17.95 -13.80 14.40
N THR A 105 -17.11 -12.77 14.28
CA THR A 105 -15.82 -12.84 13.54
C THR A 105 -14.97 -14.04 13.99
N ALA A 106 -14.77 -14.23 15.29
CA ALA A 106 -13.95 -15.31 15.83
C ALA A 106 -14.52 -16.70 15.52
N LYS A 107 -15.83 -16.85 15.65
CA LYS A 107 -16.54 -18.10 15.35
C LYS A 107 -16.40 -18.47 13.88
N ILE A 108 -16.67 -17.52 12.98
CA ILE A 108 -16.59 -17.74 11.53
C ILE A 108 -15.15 -18.07 11.11
N ALA A 109 -14.14 -17.41 11.69
CA ALA A 109 -12.75 -17.72 11.41
C ALA A 109 -12.40 -19.18 11.74
N ARG A 110 -12.82 -19.67 12.92
CA ARG A 110 -12.60 -21.06 13.35
C ARG A 110 -13.34 -22.06 12.46
N GLU A 111 -14.60 -21.81 12.15
CA GLU A 111 -15.43 -22.66 11.29
C GLU A 111 -14.83 -22.78 9.87
N ASN A 112 -14.11 -21.76 9.42
CA ASN A 112 -13.41 -21.79 8.14
C ASN A 112 -11.94 -22.23 8.26
N GLY A 113 -11.54 -22.87 9.36
CA GLY A 113 -10.25 -23.56 9.50
C GLY A 113 -9.06 -22.65 9.80
N ALA A 114 -9.29 -21.45 10.34
CA ALA A 114 -8.23 -20.62 10.91
C ALA A 114 -8.06 -20.90 12.40
N VAL A 115 -6.85 -20.81 12.90
CA VAL A 115 -6.54 -20.75 14.34
C VAL A 115 -6.89 -19.36 14.81
N CYS A 116 -7.88 -19.22 15.69
CA CYS A 116 -8.38 -17.91 16.11
C CYS A 116 -8.21 -17.67 17.60
N TYR A 117 -7.47 -16.62 17.93
CA TYR A 117 -7.32 -16.08 19.28
C TYR A 117 -8.22 -14.86 19.47
N GLU A 118 -8.76 -14.72 20.66
CA GLU A 118 -9.61 -13.58 21.02
C GLU A 118 -8.81 -12.67 21.96
N HIS A 119 -8.72 -11.39 21.61
CA HIS A 119 -8.06 -10.37 22.42
C HIS A 119 -9.08 -9.32 22.84
N PHE A 120 -9.21 -9.12 24.15
CA PHE A 120 -10.11 -8.15 24.74
C PHE A 120 -9.32 -7.18 25.63
N ASN A 121 -8.96 -6.03 25.08
CA ASN A 121 -8.36 -4.93 25.80
C ASN A 121 -8.82 -3.60 25.23
N PRO A 122 -9.72 -2.86 25.92
CA PRO A 122 -10.26 -1.60 25.41
C PRO A 122 -9.24 -0.47 25.34
N ASP A 123 -8.11 -0.58 26.04
CA ASP A 123 -7.04 0.42 26.06
C ASP A 123 -6.04 0.25 24.91
N GLU A 124 -5.95 -0.97 24.36
CA GLU A 124 -5.06 -1.33 23.27
C GLU A 124 -5.84 -1.56 21.96
N ARG A 125 -6.19 -0.47 21.24
CA ARG A 125 -7.10 -0.53 20.09
C ARG A 125 -6.43 -0.52 18.73
N THR A 126 -5.11 -0.66 18.65
CA THR A 126 -4.41 -0.62 17.36
C THR A 126 -4.11 -2.02 16.84
N LYS A 127 -4.03 -2.14 15.49
CA LYS A 127 -3.62 -3.39 14.84
C LYS A 127 -2.26 -3.90 15.31
N GLY A 128 -1.38 -3.00 15.74
CA GLY A 128 -0.06 -3.35 16.26
C GLY A 128 -0.14 -4.14 17.56
N PHE A 129 -1.00 -3.74 18.50
CA PHE A 129 -1.21 -4.47 19.75
C PHE A 129 -1.85 -5.84 19.50
N ALA A 130 -2.84 -5.89 18.63
CA ALA A 130 -3.48 -7.15 18.25
C ALA A 130 -2.48 -8.15 17.64
N LEU A 131 -1.60 -7.68 16.73
CA LEU A 131 -0.54 -8.52 16.16
C LEU A 131 0.50 -8.94 17.18
N LYS A 132 0.90 -8.04 18.09
CA LYS A 132 1.83 -8.37 19.18
C LYS A 132 1.27 -9.51 20.05
N TYR A 133 0.02 -9.36 20.48
CA TYR A 133 -0.67 -10.40 21.22
C TYR A 133 -0.72 -11.72 20.45
N LEU A 134 -1.06 -11.67 19.15
CA LEU A 134 -1.10 -12.85 18.30
C LEU A 134 0.26 -13.57 18.23
N PHE A 135 1.35 -12.82 18.08
CA PHE A 135 2.70 -13.41 18.05
C PHE A 135 3.07 -14.05 19.38
N GLU A 136 2.75 -13.42 20.52
CA GLU A 136 2.96 -13.98 21.84
C GLU A 136 2.21 -15.32 22.04
N GLN A 137 0.96 -15.41 21.53
CA GLN A 137 0.19 -16.65 21.58
C GLN A 137 0.76 -17.75 20.67
N ILE A 138 1.16 -17.39 19.44
CA ILE A 138 1.80 -18.33 18.51
C ILE A 138 3.12 -18.85 19.07
N GLU A 139 3.92 -17.97 19.68
CA GLU A 139 5.19 -18.36 20.29
C GLU A 139 4.97 -19.32 21.47
N ALA A 140 3.95 -19.07 22.29
CA ALA A 140 3.59 -19.94 23.42
C ALA A 140 3.11 -21.33 22.96
N ASP A 141 2.26 -21.38 21.93
CA ASP A 141 1.63 -22.62 21.46
C ASP A 141 2.52 -23.46 20.53
N TYR A 142 3.36 -22.82 19.72
CA TYR A 142 4.16 -23.50 18.68
C TYR A 142 5.67 -23.48 18.97
N GLY A 143 6.12 -22.84 20.04
CA GLY A 143 7.52 -22.86 20.47
C GLY A 143 8.49 -22.32 19.43
N VAL A 144 8.10 -21.26 18.69
CA VAL A 144 8.95 -20.63 17.68
C VAL A 144 10.12 -19.97 18.40
N GLN A 145 11.23 -20.68 18.56
CA GLN A 145 12.48 -20.09 19.03
C GLN A 145 13.02 -19.18 17.90
N SER A 146 13.11 -17.90 18.21
CA SER A 146 13.75 -16.88 17.38
C SER A 146 15.25 -17.09 17.23
#